data_b834e88182aac142802b5fbec4fe5d9a
#
_entry.id   b834e88182aac142802b5fbec4fe5d9a
#
_cell.length_a   1.000
_cell.length_b   1.000
_cell.length_c   1.000
_cell.angle_alpha   90.00
_cell.angle_beta   90.00
_cell.angle_gamma   90.00
#
_symmetry.space_group_name_H-M   'P 1'
#
loop_
_entity.id
_entity.type
_entity.pdbx_description
1 polymer ?
#
loop_
_entity_poly.entity_id
_entity_poly.type
_entity_poly.pdbx_seq_one_letter_code
_entity_poly.pdbx_strand_id
1 'polypeptide(L)'
;MLKELLNMMTISVTQLNEYAGRLIAGDEMLQGLLVEGELSNFKAHSSGHWYFTLKDAQSSVRCVMFRQYNRSVNFRPADGMKVIIGGGANLYLRDGAFQLYAQTMANAGLGMLYEKYEALKAKLAAEGLFDAAHKKPLPRFPRRVGVITSPTGAVIRDIINVSTRRNPGVDILLVPCRVQGDGAAEEMAQALETLQSTEGIDVILIGRGGGSLEDLWAFNEESLARAVYACKIPVVSCVGHETDTTMVDYVADLRVPTPSAAAELAVPHVD
;
A
#
# COMPACT_ATOMS: atom_id res chain seq x y z
N MET A 1 54.12 -23.68 22.42
CA MET A 1 52.76 -23.13 22.70
C MET A 1 52.82 -21.88 23.58
N LEU A 2 53.34 -21.89 24.84
CA LEU A 2 53.41 -20.66 25.67
C LEU A 2 54.44 -19.62 25.16
N LYS A 3 55.59 -20.03 24.59
CA LYS A 3 56.61 -19.14 23.97
C LYS A 3 56.16 -18.55 22.63
N GLU A 4 55.29 -19.20 21.88
CA GLU A 4 54.70 -18.67 20.63
C GLU A 4 53.61 -17.64 20.92
N LEU A 5 52.84 -17.80 22.00
CA LEU A 5 51.86 -16.82 22.48
C LEU A 5 52.51 -15.52 22.97
N LEU A 6 53.73 -15.58 23.49
CA LEU A 6 54.49 -14.41 23.98
C LEU A 6 55.02 -13.51 22.82
N ASN A 7 55.05 -14.01 21.60
CA ASN A 7 55.44 -13.24 20.42
C ASN A 7 54.23 -12.62 19.67
N MET A 8 52.99 -12.87 20.13
CA MET A 8 51.80 -12.25 19.57
C MET A 8 51.57 -10.89 20.24
N MET A 9 51.21 -9.91 19.42
CA MET A 9 50.87 -8.58 19.89
C MET A 9 49.64 -8.63 20.81
N THR A 10 49.80 -8.33 22.07
CA THR A 10 48.69 -8.26 23.03
C THR A 10 48.06 -6.89 22.98
N ILE A 11 46.76 -6.82 22.64
CA ILE A 11 45.97 -5.58 22.60
C ILE A 11 44.75 -5.71 23.49
N SER A 12 44.22 -4.59 23.97
CA SER A 12 42.97 -4.56 24.73
C SER A 12 41.75 -4.72 23.79
N VAL A 13 40.58 -5.09 24.37
CA VAL A 13 39.31 -5.14 23.64
C VAL A 13 38.99 -3.79 22.98
N THR A 14 39.25 -2.69 23.68
CA THR A 14 39.06 -1.33 23.12
C THR A 14 39.94 -1.11 21.89
N GLN A 15 41.22 -1.44 21.97
CA GLN A 15 42.15 -1.32 20.84
C GLN A 15 41.77 -2.19 19.67
N LEU A 16 41.23 -3.39 19.92
CA LEU A 16 40.69 -4.27 18.87
C LEU A 16 39.49 -3.62 18.16
N ASN A 17 38.51 -3.15 18.95
CA ASN A 17 37.32 -2.52 18.39
C ASN A 17 37.65 -1.22 17.63
N GLU A 18 38.55 -0.39 18.17
CA GLU A 18 39.01 0.82 17.48
C GLU A 18 39.75 0.51 16.19
N TYR A 19 40.56 -0.53 16.15
CA TYR A 19 41.26 -0.95 14.95
C TYR A 19 40.28 -1.45 13.89
N ALA A 20 39.38 -2.36 14.26
CA ALA A 20 38.34 -2.88 13.37
C ALA A 20 37.40 -1.76 12.86
N GLY A 21 36.97 -0.86 13.75
CA GLY A 21 36.15 0.28 13.40
C GLY A 21 36.84 1.23 12.40
N ARG A 22 38.14 1.47 12.54
CA ARG A 22 38.93 2.27 11.58
C ARG A 22 39.02 1.61 10.21
N LEU A 23 39.17 0.29 10.13
CA LEU A 23 39.22 -0.44 8.87
C LEU A 23 37.87 -0.33 8.16
N ILE A 24 36.75 -0.55 8.87
CA ILE A 24 35.41 -0.45 8.32
C ILE A 24 35.12 0.99 7.87
N ALA A 25 35.44 1.99 8.68
CA ALA A 25 35.21 3.40 8.37
C ALA A 25 36.07 3.91 7.19
N GLY A 26 37.23 3.29 6.97
CA GLY A 26 38.14 3.63 5.87
C GLY A 26 37.83 2.92 4.54
N ASP A 27 36.91 1.99 4.53
CA ASP A 27 36.48 1.28 3.31
C ASP A 27 35.40 2.07 2.57
N GLU A 28 35.74 2.55 1.37
CA GLU A 28 34.84 3.37 0.54
C GLU A 28 33.55 2.63 0.14
N MET A 29 33.62 1.30 -0.06
CA MET A 29 32.44 0.50 -0.37
C MET A 29 31.45 0.42 0.79
N LEU A 30 31.95 0.49 2.03
CA LEU A 30 31.10 0.44 3.22
C LEU A 30 30.56 1.83 3.61
N GLN A 31 30.98 2.87 2.91
CA GLN A 31 30.46 4.23 3.08
C GLN A 31 29.61 4.60 1.85
N GLY A 32 28.40 5.11 2.07
CA GLY A 32 27.49 5.45 0.96
C GLY A 32 26.78 4.24 0.32
N LEU A 33 26.51 3.21 1.09
CA LEU A 33 25.79 2.02 0.67
C LEU A 33 24.31 2.31 0.41
N LEU A 34 23.72 1.57 -0.54
CA LEU A 34 22.30 1.33 -0.63
C LEU A 34 22.05 -0.15 -0.33
N VAL A 35 21.33 -0.43 0.74
CA VAL A 35 21.04 -1.79 1.21
C VAL A 35 19.54 -2.02 1.19
N GLU A 36 19.08 -2.99 0.40
CA GLU A 36 17.69 -3.41 0.35
C GLU A 36 17.42 -4.53 1.36
N GLY A 37 16.27 -4.49 2.02
CA GLY A 37 15.85 -5.54 2.94
C GLY A 37 14.47 -5.28 3.53
N GLU A 38 14.03 -6.22 4.36
CA GLU A 38 12.78 -6.13 5.12
C GLU A 38 13.06 -5.56 6.51
N LEU A 39 12.25 -4.59 6.94
CA LEU A 39 12.28 -4.05 8.29
C LEU A 39 11.80 -5.09 9.31
N SER A 40 12.50 -5.19 10.44
CA SER A 40 12.05 -5.96 11.60
C SER A 40 12.52 -5.31 12.89
N ASN A 41 11.83 -5.57 13.99
CA ASN A 41 12.10 -4.99 15.31
C ASN A 41 12.18 -3.45 15.30
N PHE A 42 11.35 -2.79 14.52
CA PHE A 42 11.34 -1.33 14.41
C PHE A 42 10.90 -0.68 15.73
N LYS A 43 11.71 0.25 16.22
CA LYS A 43 11.44 1.02 17.44
C LYS A 43 11.78 2.50 17.24
N ALA A 44 10.79 3.35 17.34
CA ALA A 44 10.98 4.79 17.52
C ALA A 44 11.26 5.07 19.00
N HIS A 45 12.52 5.39 19.34
CA HIS A 45 12.95 5.63 20.72
C HIS A 45 12.54 7.04 21.17
N SER A 46 12.38 7.25 22.49
CA SER A 46 12.03 8.54 23.10
C SER A 46 13.02 9.67 22.78
N SER A 47 14.31 9.34 22.51
CA SER A 47 15.32 10.29 22.02
C SER A 47 15.06 10.80 20.60
N GLY A 48 14.08 10.23 19.88
CA GLY A 48 13.74 10.53 18.50
C GLY A 48 14.58 9.76 17.47
N HIS A 49 15.48 8.87 17.90
CA HIS A 49 16.21 7.98 17.00
C HIS A 49 15.37 6.74 16.70
N TRP A 50 15.57 6.17 15.50
CA TRP A 50 14.95 4.90 15.11
C TRP A 50 16.01 3.80 15.19
N TYR A 51 15.61 2.67 15.76
CA TYR A 51 16.41 1.44 15.83
C TYR A 51 15.60 0.33 15.18
N PHE A 52 16.22 -0.43 14.29
CA PHE A 52 15.57 -1.51 13.57
C PHE A 52 16.60 -2.53 13.10
N THR A 53 16.13 -3.65 12.62
CA THR A 53 16.94 -4.66 11.93
C THR A 53 16.50 -4.69 10.47
N LEU A 54 17.45 -4.65 9.56
CA LEU A 54 17.24 -4.90 8.15
C LEU A 54 17.64 -6.34 7.88
N LYS A 55 16.77 -7.13 7.27
CA LYS A 55 16.98 -8.55 6.99
C LYS A 55 16.64 -8.92 5.56
N ASP A 56 17.26 -9.97 5.06
CA ASP A 56 16.87 -10.72 3.87
C ASP A 56 16.61 -12.19 4.23
N ALA A 57 16.55 -13.08 3.23
CA ALA A 57 16.29 -14.50 3.45
C ALA A 57 17.41 -15.24 4.22
N GLN A 58 18.63 -14.67 4.26
CA GLN A 58 19.82 -15.37 4.76
C GLN A 58 20.55 -14.59 5.87
N SER A 59 20.35 -13.27 5.96
CA SER A 59 21.17 -12.41 6.77
C SER A 59 20.39 -11.27 7.41
N SER A 60 20.97 -10.65 8.44
CA SER A 60 20.41 -9.47 9.06
C SER A 60 21.48 -8.52 9.58
N VAL A 61 21.19 -7.23 9.58
CA VAL A 61 22.06 -6.20 10.14
C VAL A 61 21.25 -5.23 11.03
N ARG A 62 21.85 -4.87 12.17
CA ARG A 62 21.26 -3.84 13.04
C ARG A 62 21.45 -2.48 12.41
N CYS A 63 20.41 -1.65 12.45
CA CYS A 63 20.40 -0.32 11.88
C CYS A 63 20.03 0.72 12.93
N VAL A 64 20.62 1.89 12.81
CA VAL A 64 20.23 3.08 13.56
C VAL A 64 20.05 4.25 12.60
N MET A 65 18.94 4.96 12.73
CA MET A 65 18.67 6.19 12.00
C MET A 65 18.47 7.33 12.98
N PHE A 66 19.41 8.30 12.95
CA PHE A 66 19.35 9.43 13.87
C PHE A 66 18.23 10.40 13.52
N ARG A 67 17.72 11.11 14.54
CA ARG A 67 16.60 12.06 14.43
C ARG A 67 16.74 13.09 13.31
N GLN A 68 17.96 13.51 12.98
CA GLN A 68 18.19 14.47 11.91
C GLN A 68 17.85 13.91 10.52
N TYR A 69 17.99 12.60 10.33
CA TYR A 69 17.75 11.92 9.06
C TYR A 69 16.31 11.40 8.92
N ASN A 70 15.70 10.91 10.01
CA ASN A 70 14.37 10.32 9.92
C ASN A 70 13.24 11.32 9.66
N ARG A 71 13.52 12.62 9.78
CA ARG A 71 12.56 13.68 9.42
C ARG A 71 12.26 13.76 7.92
N SER A 72 13.16 13.27 7.09
CA SER A 72 13.00 13.25 5.63
C SER A 72 12.20 12.03 5.12
N VAL A 73 11.92 11.05 5.99
CA VAL A 73 11.14 9.89 5.64
C VAL A 73 9.66 10.26 5.61
N ASN A 74 9.04 10.13 4.44
CA ASN A 74 7.67 10.57 4.15
C ASN A 74 6.60 9.49 4.35
N PHE A 75 6.97 8.34 4.94
CA PHE A 75 6.06 7.26 5.29
C PHE A 75 6.31 6.79 6.74
N ARG A 76 5.40 6.00 7.28
CA ARG A 76 5.53 5.43 8.64
C ARG A 76 6.13 4.03 8.53
N PRO A 77 7.41 3.82 8.91
CA PRO A 77 8.02 2.51 8.85
C PRO A 77 7.34 1.52 9.82
N ALA A 78 7.18 0.28 9.37
CA ALA A 78 6.64 -0.82 10.15
C ALA A 78 7.36 -2.13 9.82
N ASP A 79 7.32 -3.09 10.75
CA ASP A 79 7.87 -4.43 10.53
C ASP A 79 7.21 -5.08 9.31
N GLY A 80 8.01 -5.80 8.52
CA GLY A 80 7.59 -6.44 7.28
C GLY A 80 7.71 -5.57 6.02
N MET A 81 7.91 -4.26 6.16
CA MET A 81 8.10 -3.39 4.99
C MET A 81 9.44 -3.64 4.30
N LYS A 82 9.44 -3.74 2.98
CA LYS A 82 10.65 -3.73 2.16
C LYS A 82 11.13 -2.30 1.95
N VAL A 83 12.37 -2.03 2.32
CA VAL A 83 12.96 -0.69 2.23
C VAL A 83 14.35 -0.74 1.62
N ILE A 84 14.77 0.39 1.04
CA ILE A 84 16.15 0.65 0.65
C ILE A 84 16.71 1.68 1.65
N ILE A 85 17.77 1.30 2.33
CA ILE A 85 18.47 2.14 3.31
C ILE A 85 19.74 2.67 2.67
N GLY A 86 19.85 3.99 2.59
CA GLY A 86 21.11 4.64 2.24
C GLY A 86 21.89 5.05 3.50
N GLY A 87 23.19 4.73 3.53
CA GLY A 87 24.02 5.07 4.67
C GLY A 87 25.39 4.39 4.66
N GLY A 88 26.05 4.33 5.80
CA GLY A 88 27.36 3.70 5.94
C GLY A 88 27.39 2.65 7.05
N ALA A 89 28.17 1.61 6.85
CA ALA A 89 28.40 0.61 7.89
C ALA A 89 29.55 1.01 8.81
N ASN A 90 29.43 0.71 10.09
CA ASN A 90 30.50 0.93 11.06
C ASN A 90 30.36 -0.02 12.25
N LEU A 91 31.37 -0.04 13.10
CA LEU A 91 31.39 -0.75 14.36
C LEU A 91 30.95 0.20 15.49
N TYR A 92 29.95 -0.21 16.28
CA TYR A 92 29.67 0.47 17.53
C TYR A 92 30.69 0.07 18.57
N LEU A 93 31.64 0.99 18.84
CA LEU A 93 32.91 0.67 19.57
C LEU A 93 32.68 0.14 20.98
N ARG A 94 31.59 0.50 21.65
CA ARG A 94 31.31 0.16 23.03
C ARG A 94 31.11 -1.34 23.26
N ASP A 95 30.45 -2.01 22.35
CA ASP A 95 30.12 -3.45 22.43
C ASP A 95 30.59 -4.25 21.20
N GLY A 96 31.32 -3.60 20.28
CA GLY A 96 31.89 -4.24 19.10
C GLY A 96 30.85 -4.68 18.08
N ALA A 97 29.65 -4.11 18.12
CA ALA A 97 28.58 -4.52 17.23
C ALA A 97 28.68 -3.84 15.85
N PHE A 98 28.65 -4.63 14.78
CA PHE A 98 28.52 -4.12 13.41
C PHE A 98 27.11 -3.57 13.19
N GLN A 99 27.02 -2.35 12.67
CA GLN A 99 25.76 -1.63 12.46
C GLN A 99 25.76 -0.84 11.16
N LEU A 100 24.58 -0.69 10.56
CA LEU A 100 24.32 0.23 9.46
C LEU A 100 23.75 1.55 10.01
N TYR A 101 24.44 2.64 9.75
CA TYR A 101 24.03 4.00 10.11
C TYR A 101 23.21 4.59 8.96
N ALA A 102 21.88 4.50 9.08
CA ALA A 102 20.94 4.93 8.05
C ALA A 102 20.86 6.46 7.98
N GLN A 103 21.01 7.00 6.80
CA GLN A 103 20.84 8.43 6.47
C GLN A 103 19.61 8.69 5.64
N THR A 104 19.24 7.74 4.77
CA THR A 104 18.01 7.77 3.97
C THR A 104 17.27 6.45 4.09
N MET A 105 15.95 6.51 3.93
CA MET A 105 15.09 5.33 3.87
C MET A 105 14.00 5.57 2.83
N ALA A 106 13.92 4.67 1.86
CA ALA A 106 12.88 4.66 0.83
C ALA A 106 12.09 3.35 0.89
N ASN A 107 10.79 3.40 0.63
CA ASN A 107 9.98 2.19 0.51
C ASN A 107 10.27 1.52 -0.85
N ALA A 108 10.92 0.37 -0.83
CA ALA A 108 11.28 -0.39 -2.05
C ALA A 108 10.02 -0.96 -2.75
N GLY A 109 8.98 -1.30 -1.97
CA GLY A 109 7.72 -1.81 -2.50
C GLY A 109 6.97 -0.78 -3.35
N LEU A 110 6.97 0.48 -2.93
CA LEU A 110 6.25 1.55 -3.64
C LEU A 110 6.79 1.81 -5.05
N GLY A 111 8.11 1.76 -5.26
CA GLY A 111 8.71 1.96 -6.57
C GLY A 111 8.26 0.90 -7.58
N MET A 112 8.35 -0.37 -7.20
CA MET A 112 7.92 -1.49 -8.05
C MET A 112 6.40 -1.50 -8.29
N LEU A 113 5.61 -1.12 -7.26
CA LEU A 113 4.16 -1.01 -7.41
C LEU A 113 3.80 0.13 -8.37
N TYR A 114 4.49 1.26 -8.29
CA TYR A 114 4.27 2.38 -9.19
C TYR A 114 4.62 2.04 -10.65
N GLU A 115 5.74 1.35 -10.88
CA GLU A 115 6.09 0.87 -12.23
C GLU A 115 5.04 -0.10 -12.78
N LYS A 116 4.57 -1.06 -11.98
CA LYS A 116 3.49 -1.97 -12.35
C LYS A 116 2.19 -1.24 -12.65
N TYR A 117 1.85 -0.23 -11.84
CA TYR A 117 0.68 0.60 -12.04
C TYR A 117 0.74 1.35 -13.38
N GLU A 118 1.84 2.03 -13.69
CA GLU A 118 1.99 2.78 -14.93
C GLU A 118 2.01 1.86 -16.16
N ALA A 119 2.68 0.71 -16.07
CA ALA A 119 2.68 -0.29 -17.14
C ALA A 119 1.28 -0.84 -17.42
N LEU A 120 0.52 -1.18 -16.37
CA LEU A 120 -0.86 -1.67 -16.52
C LEU A 120 -1.78 -0.58 -17.06
N LYS A 121 -1.66 0.64 -16.56
CA LYS A 121 -2.43 1.79 -17.04
C LYS A 121 -2.21 2.03 -18.54
N ALA A 122 -0.96 2.03 -18.98
CA ALA A 122 -0.62 2.18 -20.40
C ALA A 122 -1.21 1.04 -21.25
N LYS A 123 -1.13 -0.19 -20.76
CA LYS A 123 -1.71 -1.37 -21.43
C LYS A 123 -3.22 -1.24 -21.59
N LEU A 124 -3.95 -0.99 -20.52
CA LEU A 124 -5.42 -0.92 -20.56
C LEU A 124 -5.92 0.29 -21.35
N ALA A 125 -5.19 1.41 -21.31
CA ALA A 125 -5.48 2.58 -22.13
C ALA A 125 -5.30 2.29 -23.63
N ALA A 126 -4.22 1.59 -24.01
CA ALA A 126 -3.98 1.19 -25.40
C ALA A 126 -5.04 0.21 -25.94
N GLU A 127 -5.62 -0.61 -25.07
CA GLU A 127 -6.72 -1.50 -25.39
C GLU A 127 -8.10 -0.78 -25.41
N GLY A 128 -8.17 0.52 -25.07
CA GLY A 128 -9.41 1.33 -25.10
C GLY A 128 -10.34 1.13 -23.91
N LEU A 129 -9.88 0.47 -22.81
CA LEU A 129 -10.74 0.21 -21.64
C LEU A 129 -11.18 1.50 -20.91
N PHE A 130 -10.49 2.61 -21.14
CA PHE A 130 -10.77 3.90 -20.50
C PHE A 130 -11.62 4.83 -21.38
N ASP A 131 -12.02 4.39 -22.58
CA ASP A 131 -12.75 5.22 -23.53
C ASP A 131 -14.12 5.61 -22.99
N ALA A 132 -14.42 6.90 -23.07
CA ALA A 132 -15.70 7.45 -22.61
C ALA A 132 -16.90 6.85 -23.38
N ALA A 133 -16.69 6.36 -24.60
CA ALA A 133 -17.73 5.72 -25.40
C ALA A 133 -18.30 4.42 -24.80
N HIS A 134 -17.52 3.75 -23.93
CA HIS A 134 -17.95 2.54 -23.24
C HIS A 134 -18.73 2.82 -21.95
N LYS A 135 -18.62 4.04 -21.40
CA LYS A 135 -19.23 4.37 -20.13
C LYS A 135 -20.74 4.47 -20.23
N LYS A 136 -21.40 3.70 -19.39
CA LYS A 136 -22.87 3.64 -19.33
C LYS A 136 -23.42 4.81 -18.51
N PRO A 137 -24.52 5.45 -18.93
CA PRO A 137 -25.17 6.47 -18.13
C PRO A 137 -25.78 5.84 -16.86
N LEU A 138 -25.75 6.57 -15.76
CA LEU A 138 -26.43 6.14 -14.54
C LEU A 138 -27.97 6.21 -14.72
N PRO A 139 -28.71 5.27 -14.13
CA PRO A 139 -30.18 5.32 -14.16
C PRO A 139 -30.68 6.54 -13.38
N ARG A 140 -31.69 7.21 -13.91
CA ARG A 140 -32.25 8.41 -13.27
C ARG A 140 -32.97 8.11 -11.96
N PHE A 141 -33.59 6.94 -11.85
CA PHE A 141 -34.37 6.51 -10.68
C PHE A 141 -34.12 5.02 -10.41
N PRO A 142 -32.96 4.66 -9.80
CA PRO A 142 -32.68 3.29 -9.45
C PRO A 142 -33.62 2.82 -8.35
N ARG A 143 -34.12 1.59 -8.45
CA ARG A 143 -34.93 0.92 -7.43
C ARG A 143 -34.06 0.08 -6.52
N ARG A 144 -32.99 -0.52 -7.07
CA ARG A 144 -32.08 -1.38 -6.33
C ARG A 144 -30.63 -1.08 -6.67
N VAL A 145 -29.86 -0.80 -5.63
CA VAL A 145 -28.41 -0.49 -5.68
C VAL A 145 -27.62 -1.67 -5.17
N GLY A 146 -26.79 -2.26 -6.01
CA GLY A 146 -25.79 -3.24 -5.59
C GLY A 146 -24.61 -2.55 -4.93
N VAL A 147 -24.05 -3.13 -3.85
CA VAL A 147 -22.89 -2.57 -3.16
C VAL A 147 -21.85 -3.66 -2.97
N ILE A 148 -20.61 -3.38 -3.37
CA ILE A 148 -19.44 -4.26 -3.20
C ILE A 148 -18.47 -3.56 -2.25
N THR A 149 -18.40 -4.02 -1.02
CA THR A 149 -17.51 -3.49 0.02
C THR A 149 -17.44 -4.45 1.21
N SER A 150 -16.60 -4.12 2.19
CA SER A 150 -16.53 -4.89 3.43
C SER A 150 -17.82 -4.76 4.25
N PRO A 151 -18.26 -5.83 4.96
CA PRO A 151 -19.56 -5.84 5.65
C PRO A 151 -19.64 -4.93 6.88
N THR A 152 -18.50 -4.54 7.46
CA THR A 152 -18.43 -3.84 8.75
C THR A 152 -17.77 -2.45 8.66
N GLY A 153 -17.39 -1.99 7.46
CA GLY A 153 -16.68 -0.73 7.26
C GLY A 153 -17.55 0.52 7.41
N ALA A 154 -16.91 1.69 7.44
CA ALA A 154 -17.59 2.98 7.38
C ALA A 154 -18.33 3.16 6.05
N VAL A 155 -17.77 2.63 4.96
CA VAL A 155 -18.28 2.75 3.59
C VAL A 155 -19.74 2.31 3.48
N ILE A 156 -20.06 1.10 3.93
CA ILE A 156 -21.45 0.59 3.84
C ILE A 156 -22.41 1.42 4.70
N ARG A 157 -21.97 1.90 5.86
CA ARG A 157 -22.80 2.77 6.72
C ARG A 157 -23.08 4.11 6.05
N ASP A 158 -22.09 4.71 5.41
CA ASP A 158 -22.22 5.97 4.69
C ASP A 158 -23.19 5.82 3.51
N ILE A 159 -23.03 4.75 2.72
CA ILE A 159 -23.93 4.46 1.61
C ILE A 159 -25.38 4.29 2.11
N ILE A 160 -25.61 3.47 3.14
CA ILE A 160 -26.94 3.26 3.69
C ILE A 160 -27.54 4.57 4.21
N ASN A 161 -26.79 5.32 5.01
CA ASN A 161 -27.28 6.55 5.63
C ASN A 161 -27.67 7.60 4.59
N VAL A 162 -26.80 7.79 3.57
CA VAL A 162 -27.07 8.77 2.51
C VAL A 162 -28.24 8.32 1.63
N SER A 163 -28.25 7.06 1.17
CA SER A 163 -29.30 6.52 0.32
C SER A 163 -30.67 6.57 0.98
N THR A 164 -30.77 6.10 2.23
CA THR A 164 -32.04 6.08 2.98
C THR A 164 -32.57 7.48 3.25
N ARG A 165 -31.69 8.45 3.54
CA ARG A 165 -32.08 9.85 3.74
C ARG A 165 -32.65 10.48 2.45
N ARG A 166 -32.09 10.11 1.27
CA ARG A 166 -32.51 10.65 -0.03
C ARG A 166 -33.72 9.95 -0.61
N ASN A 167 -33.77 8.65 -0.50
CA ASN A 167 -34.89 7.83 -0.96
C ASN A 167 -35.07 6.60 -0.02
N PRO A 168 -36.02 6.65 0.93
CA PRO A 168 -36.30 5.52 1.81
C PRO A 168 -36.81 4.27 1.10
N GLY A 169 -37.29 4.41 -0.14
CA GLY A 169 -37.81 3.30 -0.95
C GLY A 169 -36.77 2.59 -1.81
N VAL A 170 -35.47 2.99 -1.75
CA VAL A 170 -34.41 2.31 -2.51
C VAL A 170 -33.96 1.05 -1.79
N ASP A 171 -33.89 -0.06 -2.51
CA ASP A 171 -33.29 -1.30 -2.01
C ASP A 171 -31.76 -1.23 -2.13
N ILE A 172 -31.04 -1.65 -1.06
CA ILE A 172 -29.59 -1.80 -1.07
C ILE A 172 -29.25 -3.28 -0.90
N LEU A 173 -28.61 -3.86 -1.91
CA LEU A 173 -28.11 -5.22 -1.85
C LEU A 173 -26.59 -5.24 -1.68
N LEU A 174 -26.12 -5.56 -0.48
CA LEU A 174 -24.69 -5.73 -0.20
C LEU A 174 -24.23 -7.14 -0.57
N VAL A 175 -23.21 -7.23 -1.41
CA VAL A 175 -22.39 -8.43 -1.57
C VAL A 175 -21.09 -8.21 -0.81
N PRO A 176 -20.94 -8.76 0.40
CA PRO A 176 -19.79 -8.49 1.24
C PRO A 176 -18.56 -9.24 0.73
N CYS A 177 -17.44 -8.56 0.64
CA CYS A 177 -16.15 -9.14 0.25
C CYS A 177 -14.99 -8.40 0.90
N ARG A 178 -13.79 -8.99 0.81
CA ARG A 178 -12.55 -8.27 1.13
C ARG A 178 -12.33 -7.19 0.07
N VAL A 179 -11.83 -6.04 0.52
CA VAL A 179 -11.51 -4.89 -0.34
C VAL A 179 -10.04 -4.49 -0.22
N GLN A 180 -9.22 -5.33 0.36
CA GLN A 180 -7.77 -5.18 0.50
C GLN A 180 -7.11 -6.51 0.79
N GLY A 181 -5.80 -6.61 0.52
CA GLY A 181 -4.99 -7.82 0.70
C GLY A 181 -5.15 -8.83 -0.44
N ASP A 182 -4.41 -9.93 -0.31
CA ASP A 182 -4.36 -10.97 -1.34
C ASP A 182 -5.73 -11.62 -1.57
N GLY A 183 -6.10 -11.79 -2.84
CA GLY A 183 -7.36 -12.40 -3.24
C GLY A 183 -8.59 -11.47 -3.18
N ALA A 184 -8.42 -10.20 -2.76
CA ALA A 184 -9.55 -9.27 -2.69
C ALA A 184 -10.07 -8.88 -4.08
N ALA A 185 -9.21 -8.80 -5.09
CA ALA A 185 -9.61 -8.49 -6.46
C ALA A 185 -10.53 -9.58 -7.05
N GLU A 186 -10.19 -10.84 -6.81
CA GLU A 186 -10.99 -11.99 -7.23
C GLU A 186 -12.34 -12.04 -6.51
N GLU A 187 -12.37 -11.76 -5.21
CA GLU A 187 -13.64 -11.70 -4.46
C GLU A 187 -14.54 -10.56 -4.98
N MET A 188 -13.98 -9.40 -5.26
CA MET A 188 -14.73 -8.28 -5.84
C MET A 188 -15.25 -8.59 -7.26
N ALA A 189 -14.45 -9.27 -8.09
CA ALA A 189 -14.88 -9.72 -9.40
C ALA A 189 -16.04 -10.73 -9.32
N GLN A 190 -15.98 -11.69 -8.39
CA GLN A 190 -17.07 -12.63 -8.10
C GLN A 190 -18.33 -11.92 -7.57
N ALA A 191 -18.15 -10.89 -6.75
CA ALA A 191 -19.24 -10.07 -6.26
C ALA A 191 -19.95 -9.32 -7.41
N LEU A 192 -19.19 -8.81 -8.40
CA LEU A 192 -19.73 -8.23 -9.63
C LEU A 192 -20.56 -9.24 -10.42
N GLU A 193 -20.08 -10.46 -10.60
CA GLU A 193 -20.81 -11.54 -11.28
C GLU A 193 -22.10 -11.89 -10.53
N THR A 194 -22.05 -11.96 -9.22
CA THR A 194 -23.22 -12.21 -8.35
C THR A 194 -24.27 -11.14 -8.53
N LEU A 195 -23.89 -9.86 -8.51
CA LEU A 195 -24.82 -8.75 -8.72
C LEU A 195 -25.39 -8.72 -10.14
N GLN A 196 -24.58 -9.03 -11.15
CA GLN A 196 -25.07 -9.12 -12.54
C GLN A 196 -26.05 -10.26 -12.76
N SER A 197 -25.94 -11.34 -11.99
CA SER A 197 -26.85 -12.49 -12.02
C SER A 197 -28.11 -12.28 -11.18
N THR A 198 -28.12 -11.23 -10.36
CA THR A 198 -29.25 -10.88 -9.50
C THR A 198 -30.20 -9.95 -10.26
N GLU A 199 -31.46 -10.32 -10.31
CA GLU A 199 -32.49 -9.55 -11.04
C GLU A 199 -32.77 -8.20 -10.38
N GLY A 200 -32.91 -7.17 -11.19
CA GLY A 200 -33.38 -5.85 -10.75
C GLY A 200 -32.32 -4.96 -10.14
N ILE A 201 -31.03 -5.25 -10.29
CA ILE A 201 -29.95 -4.32 -9.92
C ILE A 201 -29.81 -3.25 -11.01
N ASP A 202 -29.97 -2.00 -10.64
CA ASP A 202 -29.95 -0.86 -11.58
C ASP A 202 -28.58 -0.18 -11.68
N VAL A 203 -27.82 -0.18 -10.57
CA VAL A 203 -26.48 0.41 -10.46
C VAL A 203 -25.66 -0.32 -9.39
N ILE A 204 -24.36 -0.40 -9.58
CA ILE A 204 -23.43 -1.03 -8.63
C ILE A 204 -22.47 0.03 -8.09
N LEU A 205 -22.31 0.10 -6.77
CA LEU A 205 -21.29 0.89 -6.09
C LEU A 205 -20.18 -0.05 -5.64
N ILE A 206 -18.94 0.22 -6.04
CA ILE A 206 -17.77 -0.52 -5.62
C ILE A 206 -16.78 0.42 -4.94
N GLY A 207 -16.33 0.06 -3.73
CA GLY A 207 -15.40 0.94 -3.06
C GLY A 207 -14.95 0.50 -1.68
N ARG A 208 -14.00 1.29 -1.16
CA ARG A 208 -13.47 1.17 0.20
C ARG A 208 -13.19 2.56 0.77
N GLY A 209 -12.91 2.60 2.08
CA GLY A 209 -12.33 3.79 2.70
C GLY A 209 -10.90 4.04 2.20
N GLY A 210 -10.37 5.23 2.43
CA GLY A 210 -9.00 5.59 2.06
C GLY A 210 -7.94 4.65 2.65
N GLY A 211 -6.72 4.70 2.12
CA GLY A 211 -5.60 3.88 2.52
C GLY A 211 -4.33 4.23 1.75
N SER A 212 -3.25 3.51 2.01
CA SER A 212 -2.01 3.61 1.25
C SER A 212 -2.17 2.99 -0.16
N LEU A 213 -1.19 3.20 -1.05
CA LEU A 213 -1.18 2.59 -2.38
C LEU A 213 -1.24 1.05 -2.30
N GLU A 214 -0.55 0.47 -1.32
CA GLU A 214 -0.59 -0.97 -1.05
C GLU A 214 -2.00 -1.44 -0.65
N ASP A 215 -2.68 -0.66 0.19
CA ASP A 215 -4.06 -0.97 0.59
C ASP A 215 -5.05 -0.90 -0.57
N LEU A 216 -4.81 -0.01 -1.53
CA LEU A 216 -5.64 0.17 -2.71
C LEU A 216 -5.28 -0.77 -3.86
N TRP A 217 -4.22 -1.60 -3.69
CA TRP A 217 -3.68 -2.39 -4.78
C TRP A 217 -4.67 -3.36 -5.40
N ALA A 218 -5.57 -3.95 -4.62
CA ALA A 218 -6.61 -4.84 -5.13
C ALA A 218 -7.48 -4.19 -6.23
N PHE A 219 -7.65 -2.85 -6.21
CA PHE A 219 -8.35 -2.09 -7.24
C PHE A 219 -7.47 -1.74 -8.44
N ASN A 220 -6.18 -2.09 -8.41
CA ASN A 220 -5.24 -1.97 -9.51
C ASN A 220 -4.98 -3.32 -10.21
N GLU A 221 -5.63 -4.40 -9.79
CA GLU A 221 -5.51 -5.70 -10.46
C GLU A 221 -6.25 -5.71 -11.79
N GLU A 222 -5.58 -6.23 -12.84
CA GLU A 222 -6.11 -6.29 -14.20
C GLU A 222 -7.42 -7.10 -14.28
N SER A 223 -7.51 -8.18 -13.51
CA SER A 223 -8.68 -9.06 -13.45
C SER A 223 -9.93 -8.30 -13.02
N LEU A 224 -9.85 -7.48 -11.97
CA LEU A 224 -10.96 -6.68 -11.49
C LEU A 224 -11.30 -5.54 -12.47
N ALA A 225 -10.31 -4.85 -13.02
CA ALA A 225 -10.54 -3.80 -14.02
C ALA A 225 -11.30 -4.35 -15.23
N ARG A 226 -10.94 -5.53 -15.74
CA ARG A 226 -11.65 -6.19 -16.83
C ARG A 226 -13.06 -6.65 -16.45
N ALA A 227 -13.25 -7.13 -15.22
CA ALA A 227 -14.57 -7.50 -14.73
C ALA A 227 -15.51 -6.29 -14.65
N VAL A 228 -15.01 -5.14 -14.18
CA VAL A 228 -15.76 -3.87 -14.15
C VAL A 228 -16.10 -3.40 -15.57
N TYR A 229 -15.14 -3.45 -16.50
CA TYR A 229 -15.36 -3.09 -17.90
C TYR A 229 -16.42 -3.96 -18.58
N ALA A 230 -16.39 -5.27 -18.34
CA ALA A 230 -17.33 -6.22 -18.89
C ALA A 230 -18.73 -6.19 -18.25
N CYS A 231 -18.86 -5.50 -17.11
CA CYS A 231 -20.12 -5.41 -16.38
C CYS A 231 -21.20 -4.71 -17.23
N LYS A 232 -22.40 -5.31 -17.31
CA LYS A 232 -23.52 -4.76 -18.07
C LYS A 232 -24.30 -3.69 -17.31
N ILE A 233 -24.23 -3.74 -15.99
CA ILE A 233 -24.86 -2.77 -15.08
C ILE A 233 -23.90 -1.59 -14.90
N PRO A 234 -24.35 -0.34 -14.85
CA PRO A 234 -23.50 0.79 -14.55
C PRO A 234 -22.77 0.64 -13.21
N VAL A 235 -21.45 0.87 -13.20
CA VAL A 235 -20.60 0.76 -12.01
C VAL A 235 -20.07 2.13 -11.61
N VAL A 236 -20.28 2.49 -10.35
CA VAL A 236 -19.70 3.69 -9.72
C VAL A 236 -18.58 3.27 -8.80
N SER A 237 -17.37 3.76 -9.08
CA SER A 237 -16.21 3.59 -8.20
C SER A 237 -16.14 4.70 -7.17
N CYS A 238 -15.93 4.31 -5.89
CA CYS A 238 -15.70 5.21 -4.77
C CYS A 238 -14.54 4.73 -3.90
N VAL A 239 -13.38 4.50 -4.54
CA VAL A 239 -12.22 3.84 -3.92
C VAL A 239 -11.24 4.84 -3.35
N GLY A 240 -10.75 5.77 -4.15
CA GLY A 240 -9.67 6.68 -3.80
C GLY A 240 -10.14 8.11 -3.55
N HIS A 241 -9.41 8.84 -2.71
CA HIS A 241 -9.54 10.29 -2.61
C HIS A 241 -9.09 10.96 -3.92
N GLU A 242 -9.16 12.28 -4.02
CA GLU A 242 -8.91 13.02 -5.26
C GLU A 242 -7.55 12.69 -5.94
N THR A 243 -6.52 12.36 -5.15
CA THR A 243 -5.16 12.09 -5.63
C THR A 243 -4.90 10.62 -6.01
N ASP A 244 -5.71 9.67 -5.50
CA ASP A 244 -5.41 8.24 -5.57
C ASP A 244 -6.34 7.55 -6.57
N THR A 245 -6.01 7.62 -7.86
CA THR A 245 -6.82 7.00 -8.92
C THR A 245 -6.38 5.56 -9.16
N THR A 246 -7.31 4.61 -9.11
CA THR A 246 -7.07 3.19 -9.37
C THR A 246 -7.47 2.78 -10.79
N MET A 247 -7.09 1.55 -11.22
CA MET A 247 -7.51 1.00 -12.51
C MET A 247 -9.05 0.86 -12.57
N VAL A 248 -9.68 0.48 -11.47
CA VAL A 248 -11.15 0.44 -11.37
C VAL A 248 -11.78 1.81 -11.58
N ASP A 249 -11.17 2.88 -11.08
CA ASP A 249 -11.64 4.25 -11.30
C ASP A 249 -11.62 4.66 -12.77
N TYR A 250 -10.60 4.22 -13.54
CA TYR A 250 -10.51 4.51 -14.97
C TYR A 250 -11.58 3.77 -15.78
N VAL A 251 -11.86 2.51 -15.44
CA VAL A 251 -12.79 1.66 -16.21
C VAL A 251 -14.25 1.80 -15.77
N ALA A 252 -14.51 2.21 -14.52
CA ALA A 252 -15.88 2.42 -14.03
C ALA A 252 -16.62 3.48 -14.83
N ASP A 253 -17.94 3.36 -14.89
CA ASP A 253 -18.80 4.30 -15.62
C ASP A 253 -18.77 5.70 -15.01
N LEU A 254 -18.65 5.75 -13.67
CA LEU A 254 -18.46 7.00 -12.92
C LEU A 254 -17.46 6.79 -11.78
N ARG A 255 -16.55 7.73 -11.60
CA ARG A 255 -15.66 7.83 -10.42
C ARG A 255 -16.12 8.96 -9.52
N VAL A 256 -16.12 8.70 -8.21
CA VAL A 256 -16.38 9.70 -7.18
C VAL A 256 -15.40 9.56 -6.02
N PRO A 257 -15.07 10.65 -5.30
CA PRO A 257 -14.01 10.62 -4.30
C PRO A 257 -14.41 9.95 -2.98
N THR A 258 -15.70 9.72 -2.73
CA THR A 258 -16.18 9.18 -1.45
C THR A 258 -17.40 8.28 -1.63
N PRO A 259 -17.61 7.30 -0.71
CA PRO A 259 -18.83 6.48 -0.70
C PRO A 259 -20.11 7.29 -0.53
N SER A 260 -20.07 8.38 0.23
CA SER A 260 -21.22 9.29 0.38
C SER A 260 -21.57 9.96 -0.94
N ALA A 261 -20.57 10.46 -1.70
CA ALA A 261 -20.79 11.04 -3.02
C ALA A 261 -21.33 9.99 -4.02
N ALA A 262 -20.88 8.73 -3.92
CA ALA A 262 -21.43 7.65 -4.74
C ALA A 262 -22.92 7.42 -4.47
N ALA A 263 -23.31 7.38 -3.21
CA ALA A 263 -24.72 7.24 -2.83
C ALA A 263 -25.55 8.45 -3.26
N GLU A 264 -25.00 9.67 -3.17
CA GLU A 264 -25.68 10.90 -3.59
C GLU A 264 -25.97 10.94 -5.09
N LEU A 265 -25.01 10.49 -5.91
CA LEU A 265 -25.18 10.48 -7.37
C LEU A 265 -26.00 9.28 -7.87
N ALA A 266 -25.86 8.13 -7.20
CA ALA A 266 -26.63 6.94 -7.55
C ALA A 266 -28.08 7.03 -7.10
N VAL A 267 -28.40 7.68 -5.98
CA VAL A 267 -29.75 7.74 -5.41
C VAL A 267 -30.28 9.18 -5.42
N PRO A 268 -31.19 9.53 -6.32
CA PRO A 268 -31.77 10.86 -6.38
C PRO A 268 -32.63 11.15 -5.14
N HIS A 269 -32.74 12.43 -4.80
CA HIS A 269 -33.67 12.86 -3.76
C HIS A 269 -35.11 12.68 -4.23
N VAL A 270 -35.94 12.09 -3.37
CA VAL A 270 -37.40 11.99 -3.60
C VAL A 270 -38.04 13.07 -2.73
N ASP A 271 -38.44 14.19 -3.37
CA ASP A 271 -39.27 15.22 -2.74
C ASP A 271 -40.75 14.81 -2.73
#